data_3b5332844abf71cd7fe84e2c12105138
#
_entry.id   3b5332844abf71cd7fe84e2c12105138
#
_cell.length_a   1.000
_cell.length_b   1.000
_cell.length_c   1.000
_cell.angle_alpha   90.00
_cell.angle_beta   90.00
_cell.angle_gamma   90.00
#
_symmetry.space_group_name_H-M   'P 1'
#
loop_
_entity.id
_entity.type
_entity.pdbx_description
1 polymer ?
#
loop_
_entity_poly.entity_id
_entity_poly.type
_entity_poly.pdbx_seq_one_letter_code
_entity_poly.pdbx_strand_id
1 'polypeptide(L)'
;PGADAGIDRSAALSRNVAAALKWITNAAEHGNQFAQYYLGKLLLKGTDDISQDTNSALRWLLASVEQGNVHAEYALAMAYLKGESVPKDSLKAMELLKRASSREHQFAQYQLGKLLLQGEDVPKDVVAAVHWLTASAMHGNQYAQYALGKLYLLGKGVEKDKDRAAKWFQMAANQGNEYAQFYLKHMDDPMGQSPAAAVITLFHSLANIFREQNQLPSGGIMVAVDRKLLRKIKAKKIAQGHKADDHEPKIGLQ
;
A
#
# COMPACT_ATOMS: atom_id res chain seq x y z
N PRO A 1 26.47 -8.36 -36.91
CA PRO A 1 25.07 -8.63 -37.21
C PRO A 1 24.27 -8.94 -35.91
N GLY A 2 24.05 -7.97 -35.06
CA GLY A 2 23.33 -8.16 -33.79
C GLY A 2 22.76 -6.90 -33.17
N ALA A 3 23.15 -5.71 -33.59
CA ALA A 3 22.74 -4.45 -33.03
C ALA A 3 21.41 -3.89 -33.59
N ASP A 4 21.04 -4.27 -34.80
CA ASP A 4 19.85 -3.74 -35.49
C ASP A 4 18.52 -4.32 -34.99
N ALA A 5 18.52 -5.55 -34.49
CA ALA A 5 17.27 -6.20 -34.01
C ALA A 5 16.69 -5.59 -32.71
N GLY A 6 17.52 -4.93 -31.90
CA GLY A 6 17.11 -4.30 -30.64
C GLY A 6 16.44 -2.94 -30.84
N ILE A 7 16.94 -2.15 -31.78
CA ILE A 7 16.43 -0.80 -32.10
C ILE A 7 15.04 -0.90 -32.75
N ASP A 8 14.83 -1.86 -33.64
CA ASP A 8 13.54 -2.05 -34.32
C ASP A 8 12.45 -2.55 -33.36
N ARG A 9 12.79 -3.39 -32.38
CA ARG A 9 11.84 -3.84 -31.34
C ARG A 9 11.37 -2.69 -30.45
N SER A 10 12.26 -1.81 -30.02
CA SER A 10 11.90 -0.66 -29.18
C SER A 10 11.01 0.32 -29.94
N ALA A 11 11.36 0.65 -31.20
CA ALA A 11 10.56 1.52 -32.04
C ALA A 11 9.19 0.91 -32.41
N ALA A 12 9.11 -0.41 -32.58
CA ALA A 12 7.86 -1.11 -32.78
C ALA A 12 6.97 -1.10 -31.53
N LEU A 13 7.57 -1.28 -30.35
CA LEU A 13 6.88 -1.23 -29.07
C LEU A 13 6.29 0.17 -28.81
N SER A 14 7.07 1.23 -28.97
CA SER A 14 6.60 2.62 -28.78
C SER A 14 5.48 2.98 -29.76
N ARG A 15 5.52 2.51 -31.01
CA ARG A 15 4.42 2.68 -31.98
C ARG A 15 3.14 1.97 -31.52
N ASN A 16 3.27 0.76 -30.97
CA ASN A 16 2.12 0.02 -30.46
C ASN A 16 1.51 0.70 -29.22
N VAL A 17 2.33 1.25 -28.33
CA VAL A 17 1.86 2.02 -27.15
C VAL A 17 1.13 3.28 -27.62
N ALA A 18 1.66 4.02 -28.58
CA ALA A 18 1.01 5.21 -29.13
C ALA A 18 -0.33 4.88 -29.81
N ALA A 19 -0.40 3.77 -30.57
CA ALA A 19 -1.65 3.31 -31.16
C ALA A 19 -2.67 2.91 -30.10
N ALA A 20 -2.27 2.15 -29.09
CA ALA A 20 -3.12 1.77 -27.96
C ALA A 20 -3.66 2.99 -27.21
N LEU A 21 -2.80 3.98 -26.94
CA LEU A 21 -3.19 5.22 -26.29
C LEU A 21 -4.24 5.97 -27.10
N LYS A 22 -4.06 6.06 -28.42
CA LYS A 22 -5.04 6.68 -29.34
C LYS A 22 -6.40 5.99 -29.26
N TRP A 23 -6.44 4.66 -29.25
CA TRP A 23 -7.68 3.90 -29.13
C TRP A 23 -8.37 4.10 -27.79
N ILE A 24 -7.62 4.07 -26.67
CA ILE A 24 -8.16 4.31 -25.34
C ILE A 24 -8.70 5.74 -25.22
N THR A 25 -7.96 6.73 -25.75
CA THR A 25 -8.40 8.14 -25.75
C THR A 25 -9.69 8.30 -26.55
N ASN A 26 -9.76 7.76 -27.75
CA ASN A 26 -10.96 7.80 -28.56
C ASN A 26 -12.17 7.17 -27.83
N ALA A 27 -12.01 6.00 -27.23
CA ALA A 27 -13.07 5.36 -26.45
C ALA A 27 -13.49 6.19 -25.21
N ALA A 28 -12.54 6.85 -24.54
CA ALA A 28 -12.83 7.73 -23.42
C ALA A 28 -13.60 8.99 -23.82
N GLU A 29 -13.24 9.59 -24.97
CA GLU A 29 -13.94 10.73 -25.57
C GLU A 29 -15.38 10.38 -25.96
N HIS A 30 -15.62 9.14 -26.41
CA HIS A 30 -16.96 8.61 -26.68
C HIS A 30 -17.72 8.14 -25.43
N GLY A 31 -17.23 8.49 -24.24
CA GLY A 31 -17.96 8.28 -22.98
C GLY A 31 -17.78 6.89 -22.36
N ASN A 32 -16.89 6.03 -22.86
CA ASN A 32 -16.67 4.72 -22.24
C ASN A 32 -16.02 4.88 -20.85
N GLN A 33 -16.75 4.55 -19.78
CA GLN A 33 -16.31 4.72 -18.40
C GLN A 33 -15.03 3.93 -18.06
N PHE A 34 -14.84 2.76 -18.65
CA PHE A 34 -13.64 1.96 -18.39
C PHE A 34 -12.42 2.55 -19.11
N ALA A 35 -12.59 3.03 -20.33
CA ALA A 35 -11.53 3.74 -21.05
C ALA A 35 -11.13 5.03 -20.33
N GLN A 36 -12.09 5.79 -19.81
CA GLN A 36 -11.85 6.98 -18.99
C GLN A 36 -11.07 6.62 -17.71
N TYR A 37 -11.44 5.54 -17.02
CA TYR A 37 -10.72 5.05 -15.84
C TYR A 37 -9.27 4.67 -16.19
N TYR A 38 -9.07 3.85 -17.23
CA TYR A 38 -7.72 3.40 -17.60
C TYR A 38 -6.85 4.56 -18.10
N LEU A 39 -7.40 5.46 -18.93
CA LEU A 39 -6.68 6.65 -19.41
C LEU A 39 -6.30 7.56 -18.22
N GLY A 40 -7.24 7.83 -17.32
CA GLY A 40 -6.99 8.62 -16.13
C GLY A 40 -5.90 8.00 -15.24
N LYS A 41 -5.92 6.69 -15.04
CA LYS A 41 -4.91 5.98 -14.27
C LYS A 41 -3.52 6.00 -14.94
N LEU A 42 -3.46 5.87 -16.27
CA LEU A 42 -2.22 5.96 -17.04
C LEU A 42 -1.60 7.36 -16.91
N LEU A 43 -2.40 8.40 -17.14
CA LEU A 43 -1.95 9.78 -17.07
C LEU A 43 -1.58 10.21 -15.64
N LEU A 44 -2.23 9.64 -14.62
CA LEU A 44 -1.91 9.94 -13.22
C LEU A 44 -0.52 9.43 -12.81
N LYS A 45 -0.13 8.27 -13.32
CA LYS A 45 1.14 7.63 -12.98
C LYS A 45 2.26 8.02 -13.94
N GLY A 46 1.94 8.19 -15.23
CA GLY A 46 2.91 8.21 -16.31
C GLY A 46 3.58 6.85 -16.51
N THR A 47 4.28 6.72 -17.61
CA THR A 47 5.18 5.59 -17.94
C THR A 47 6.34 6.15 -18.75
N ASP A 48 7.32 5.32 -19.12
CA ASP A 48 8.44 5.74 -19.96
C ASP A 48 7.98 6.35 -21.31
N ASP A 49 6.85 5.84 -21.84
CA ASP A 49 6.29 6.29 -23.13
C ASP A 49 5.13 7.31 -22.98
N ILE A 50 4.60 7.52 -21.77
CA ILE A 50 3.42 8.38 -21.51
C ILE A 50 3.75 9.35 -20.40
N SER A 51 3.84 10.63 -20.74
CA SER A 51 4.07 11.68 -19.75
C SER A 51 2.93 11.78 -18.73
N GLN A 52 3.29 12.00 -17.47
CA GLN A 52 2.32 12.27 -16.43
C GLN A 52 1.59 13.58 -16.73
N ASP A 53 0.25 13.54 -16.72
CA ASP A 53 -0.63 14.70 -16.81
C ASP A 53 -1.75 14.57 -15.78
N THR A 54 -1.51 15.16 -14.63
CA THR A 54 -2.44 15.11 -13.49
C THR A 54 -3.78 15.77 -13.80
N ASN A 55 -3.81 16.87 -14.55
CA ASN A 55 -5.04 17.60 -14.84
C ASN A 55 -5.96 16.77 -15.75
N SER A 56 -5.42 16.23 -16.82
CA SER A 56 -6.17 15.34 -17.71
C SER A 56 -6.55 14.04 -16.98
N ALA A 57 -5.67 13.48 -16.15
CA ALA A 57 -5.96 12.30 -15.36
C ALA A 57 -7.17 12.49 -14.45
N LEU A 58 -7.22 13.60 -13.70
CA LEU A 58 -8.35 13.92 -12.84
C LEU A 58 -9.65 14.10 -13.62
N ARG A 59 -9.62 14.80 -14.76
CA ARG A 59 -10.79 14.97 -15.61
C ARG A 59 -11.36 13.63 -16.05
N TRP A 60 -10.52 12.70 -16.50
CA TRP A 60 -10.96 11.39 -16.95
C TRP A 60 -11.45 10.51 -15.80
N LEU A 61 -10.76 10.52 -14.66
CA LEU A 61 -11.20 9.76 -13.48
C LEU A 61 -12.54 10.29 -12.96
N LEU A 62 -12.73 11.61 -12.88
CA LEU A 62 -14.00 12.21 -12.47
C LEU A 62 -15.14 11.85 -13.43
N ALA A 63 -14.93 11.96 -14.74
CA ALA A 63 -15.92 11.55 -15.74
C ALA A 63 -16.32 10.06 -15.59
N SER A 64 -15.37 9.19 -15.28
CA SER A 64 -15.63 7.79 -14.99
C SER A 64 -16.39 7.58 -13.65
N VAL A 65 -16.07 8.36 -12.63
CA VAL A 65 -16.78 8.35 -11.33
C VAL A 65 -18.22 8.82 -11.47
N GLU A 66 -18.48 9.84 -12.28
CA GLU A 66 -19.84 10.34 -12.57
C GLU A 66 -20.72 9.28 -13.21
N GLN A 67 -20.14 8.40 -14.02
CA GLN A 67 -20.82 7.24 -14.59
C GLN A 67 -20.92 6.04 -13.63
N GLY A 68 -20.45 6.20 -12.41
CA GLY A 68 -20.55 5.17 -11.38
C GLY A 68 -19.47 4.07 -11.45
N ASN A 69 -18.34 4.30 -12.08
CA ASN A 69 -17.25 3.33 -12.11
C ASN A 69 -16.58 3.18 -10.74
N VAL A 70 -16.77 2.04 -10.11
CA VAL A 70 -16.23 1.71 -8.78
C VAL A 70 -14.69 1.72 -8.73
N HIS A 71 -14.06 1.28 -9.82
CA HIS A 71 -12.59 1.28 -9.92
C HIS A 71 -12.03 2.70 -10.02
N ALA A 72 -12.76 3.62 -10.68
CA ALA A 72 -12.38 5.02 -10.75
C ALA A 72 -12.54 5.71 -9.38
N GLU A 73 -13.61 5.41 -8.63
CA GLU A 73 -13.76 5.90 -7.25
C GLU A 73 -12.59 5.46 -6.37
N TYR A 74 -12.23 4.18 -6.42
CA TYR A 74 -11.09 3.67 -5.67
C TYR A 74 -9.77 4.32 -6.11
N ALA A 75 -9.52 4.45 -7.41
CA ALA A 75 -8.28 5.05 -7.93
C ALA A 75 -8.14 6.52 -7.51
N LEU A 76 -9.22 7.28 -7.62
CA LEU A 76 -9.25 8.69 -7.21
C LEU A 76 -9.08 8.84 -5.68
N ALA A 77 -9.72 7.97 -4.90
CA ALA A 77 -9.53 7.93 -3.45
C ALA A 77 -8.07 7.68 -3.08
N MET A 78 -7.41 6.74 -3.75
CA MET A 78 -6.00 6.45 -3.52
C MET A 78 -5.09 7.61 -3.91
N ALA A 79 -5.43 8.37 -4.97
CA ALA A 79 -4.71 9.58 -5.35
C ALA A 79 -4.79 10.64 -4.24
N TYR A 80 -5.98 10.89 -3.70
CA TYR A 80 -6.17 11.83 -2.58
C TYR A 80 -5.49 11.37 -1.28
N LEU A 81 -5.46 10.07 -0.99
CA LEU A 81 -4.75 9.57 0.21
C LEU A 81 -3.23 9.71 0.11
N LYS A 82 -2.68 9.51 -1.09
CA LYS A 82 -1.23 9.62 -1.31
C LYS A 82 -0.75 11.06 -1.31
N GLY A 83 -1.49 11.96 -1.93
CA GLY A 83 -1.11 13.36 -2.07
C GLY A 83 0.10 13.60 -2.99
N GLU A 84 0.49 12.60 -3.81
CA GLU A 84 1.66 12.70 -4.69
C GLU A 84 1.39 13.53 -5.96
N SER A 85 0.27 13.24 -6.61
CA SER A 85 -0.13 13.89 -7.87
C SER A 85 -1.23 14.94 -7.68
N VAL A 86 -1.96 14.87 -6.57
CA VAL A 86 -3.01 15.81 -6.18
C VAL A 86 -2.83 16.18 -4.72
N PRO A 87 -3.27 17.36 -4.27
CA PRO A 87 -3.24 17.69 -2.84
C PRO A 87 -3.94 16.61 -2.01
N LYS A 88 -3.31 16.21 -0.90
CA LYS A 88 -3.88 15.21 0.01
C LYS A 88 -5.22 15.69 0.55
N ASP A 89 -6.25 14.85 0.44
CA ASP A 89 -7.58 15.12 0.98
C ASP A 89 -8.21 13.81 1.47
N SER A 90 -7.94 13.49 2.72
CA SER A 90 -8.39 12.24 3.34
C SER A 90 -9.91 12.18 3.53
N LEU A 91 -10.60 13.32 3.60
CA LEU A 91 -12.07 13.36 3.71
C LEU A 91 -12.73 12.99 2.38
N LYS A 92 -12.27 13.59 1.27
CA LYS A 92 -12.73 13.18 -0.07
C LYS A 92 -12.40 11.73 -0.38
N ALA A 93 -11.21 11.30 0.00
CA ALA A 93 -10.83 9.89 -0.15
C ALA A 93 -11.76 8.96 0.62
N MET A 94 -12.10 9.30 1.87
CA MET A 94 -13.03 8.51 2.69
C MET A 94 -14.43 8.43 2.05
N GLU A 95 -14.94 9.52 1.50
CA GLU A 95 -16.24 9.54 0.82
C GLU A 95 -16.24 8.61 -0.40
N LEU A 96 -15.24 8.71 -1.26
CA LEU A 96 -15.08 7.85 -2.44
C LEU A 96 -14.90 6.37 -2.04
N LEU A 97 -14.12 6.11 -0.99
CA LEU A 97 -13.96 4.75 -0.45
C LEU A 97 -15.28 4.20 0.10
N LYS A 98 -16.09 5.00 0.80
CA LYS A 98 -17.41 4.58 1.27
C LYS A 98 -18.33 4.19 0.11
N ARG A 99 -18.37 5.01 -0.95
CA ARG A 99 -19.15 4.71 -2.16
C ARG A 99 -18.70 3.42 -2.84
N ALA A 100 -17.39 3.24 -3.03
CA ALA A 100 -16.85 2.02 -3.63
C ALA A 100 -17.06 0.79 -2.72
N SER A 101 -16.93 0.96 -1.40
CA SER A 101 -17.10 -0.13 -0.41
C SER A 101 -18.54 -0.63 -0.34
N SER A 102 -19.53 0.26 -0.43
CA SER A 102 -20.96 -0.12 -0.45
C SER A 102 -21.35 -0.90 -1.71
N ARG A 103 -20.51 -0.87 -2.75
CA ARG A 103 -20.63 -1.66 -3.97
C ARG A 103 -19.64 -2.83 -4.02
N GLU A 104 -19.27 -3.34 -2.87
CA GLU A 104 -18.49 -4.55 -2.65
C GLU A 104 -17.06 -4.55 -3.24
N HIS A 105 -16.49 -3.35 -3.49
CA HIS A 105 -15.10 -3.28 -3.95
C HIS A 105 -14.13 -3.62 -2.81
N GLN A 106 -13.62 -4.85 -2.80
CA GLN A 106 -12.84 -5.42 -1.69
C GLN A 106 -11.62 -4.57 -1.27
N PHE A 107 -10.92 -3.94 -2.23
CA PHE A 107 -9.77 -3.10 -1.92
C PHE A 107 -10.18 -1.75 -1.31
N ALA A 108 -11.34 -1.21 -1.71
CA ALA A 108 -11.89 0.00 -1.08
C ALA A 108 -12.32 -0.29 0.35
N GLN A 109 -13.00 -1.43 0.60
CA GLN A 109 -13.37 -1.89 1.94
C GLN A 109 -12.14 -2.02 2.86
N TYR A 110 -11.05 -2.63 2.35
CA TYR A 110 -9.80 -2.73 3.10
C TYR A 110 -9.20 -1.36 3.42
N GLN A 111 -9.09 -0.47 2.43
CA GLN A 111 -8.50 0.86 2.64
C GLN A 111 -9.36 1.73 3.56
N LEU A 112 -10.68 1.65 3.44
CA LEU A 112 -11.60 2.35 4.35
C LEU A 112 -11.44 1.85 5.80
N GLY A 113 -11.42 0.53 6.00
CA GLY A 113 -11.19 -0.06 7.31
C GLY A 113 -9.84 0.36 7.90
N LYS A 114 -8.78 0.36 7.09
CA LYS A 114 -7.46 0.83 7.51
C LYS A 114 -7.46 2.31 7.89
N LEU A 115 -8.07 3.16 7.08
CA LEU A 115 -8.17 4.60 7.32
C LEU A 115 -8.88 4.91 8.64
N LEU A 116 -10.01 4.23 8.90
CA LEU A 116 -10.79 4.37 10.13
C LEU A 116 -10.06 3.82 11.38
N LEU A 117 -9.20 2.80 11.22
CA LEU A 117 -8.34 2.32 12.32
C LEU A 117 -7.24 3.31 12.68
N GLN A 118 -6.62 3.95 11.69
CA GLN A 118 -5.54 4.90 11.89
C GLN A 118 -6.05 6.15 12.61
N GLY A 119 -7.12 6.76 12.11
CA GLY A 119 -7.72 7.94 12.73
C GLY A 119 -6.80 9.17 12.74
N GLU A 120 -5.84 9.26 11.80
CA GLU A 120 -4.89 10.37 11.72
C GLU A 120 -5.52 11.59 11.05
N ASP A 121 -6.09 11.40 9.87
CA ASP A 121 -6.67 12.47 9.04
C ASP A 121 -8.21 12.46 9.04
N VAL A 122 -8.81 11.42 9.59
CA VAL A 122 -10.27 11.23 9.72
C VAL A 122 -10.60 10.75 11.13
N PRO A 123 -11.82 10.95 11.61
CA PRO A 123 -12.21 10.43 12.92
C PRO A 123 -12.01 8.92 13.01
N LYS A 124 -11.35 8.48 14.07
CA LYS A 124 -11.13 7.07 14.33
C LYS A 124 -12.46 6.39 14.69
N ASP A 125 -12.77 5.32 13.94
CA ASP A 125 -13.95 4.49 14.22
C ASP A 125 -13.55 3.01 14.06
N VAL A 126 -13.26 2.38 15.20
CA VAL A 126 -12.77 1.00 15.23
C VAL A 126 -13.89 0.01 14.89
N VAL A 127 -15.14 0.32 15.27
CA VAL A 127 -16.30 -0.55 14.99
C VAL A 127 -16.57 -0.59 13.49
N ALA A 128 -16.67 0.58 12.85
CA ALA A 128 -16.84 0.67 11.41
C ALA A 128 -15.62 0.06 10.66
N ALA A 129 -14.41 0.23 11.19
CA ALA A 129 -13.21 -0.35 10.60
C ALA A 129 -13.25 -1.89 10.60
N VAL A 130 -13.63 -2.51 11.72
CA VAL A 130 -13.80 -3.97 11.81
C VAL A 130 -14.87 -4.45 10.83
N HIS A 131 -16.00 -3.74 10.72
CA HIS A 131 -17.05 -4.06 9.76
C HIS A 131 -16.51 -4.12 8.32
N TRP A 132 -15.84 -3.05 7.87
CA TRP A 132 -15.31 -3.00 6.51
C TRP A 132 -14.16 -3.97 6.24
N LEU A 133 -13.29 -4.17 7.24
CA LEU A 133 -12.24 -5.19 7.14
C LEU A 133 -12.84 -6.60 7.04
N THR A 134 -13.91 -6.88 7.78
CA THR A 134 -14.58 -8.18 7.70
C THR A 134 -15.19 -8.39 6.32
N ALA A 135 -15.90 -7.40 5.77
CA ALA A 135 -16.42 -7.47 4.41
C ALA A 135 -15.32 -7.74 3.39
N SER A 136 -14.21 -6.99 3.46
CA SER A 136 -13.06 -7.18 2.56
C SER A 136 -12.41 -8.56 2.71
N ALA A 137 -12.28 -9.06 3.94
CA ALA A 137 -11.68 -10.36 4.23
C ALA A 137 -12.54 -11.52 3.72
N MET A 138 -13.86 -11.39 3.80
CA MET A 138 -14.80 -12.36 3.25
C MET A 138 -14.78 -12.39 1.71
N HIS A 139 -14.47 -11.29 1.06
CA HIS A 139 -14.17 -11.24 -0.38
C HIS A 139 -12.75 -11.72 -0.74
N GLY A 140 -12.03 -12.31 0.22
CA GLY A 140 -10.74 -12.95 -0.03
C GLY A 140 -9.52 -12.02 0.06
N ASN A 141 -9.66 -10.77 0.50
CA ASN A 141 -8.52 -9.87 0.61
C ASN A 141 -7.58 -10.32 1.75
N GLN A 142 -6.39 -10.82 1.39
CA GLN A 142 -5.40 -11.32 2.35
C GLN A 142 -4.91 -10.27 3.35
N TYR A 143 -4.87 -9.00 2.96
CA TYR A 143 -4.43 -7.92 3.86
C TYR A 143 -5.49 -7.59 4.90
N ALA A 144 -6.77 -7.68 4.54
CA ALA A 144 -7.88 -7.53 5.47
C ALA A 144 -7.96 -8.73 6.44
N GLN A 145 -7.76 -9.95 5.94
CA GLN A 145 -7.67 -11.16 6.77
C GLN A 145 -6.54 -11.04 7.79
N TYR A 146 -5.35 -10.64 7.36
CA TYR A 146 -4.23 -10.39 8.26
C TYR A 146 -4.53 -9.29 9.29
N ALA A 147 -5.15 -8.18 8.88
CA ALA A 147 -5.53 -7.10 9.78
C ALA A 147 -6.52 -7.56 10.85
N LEU A 148 -7.55 -8.33 10.48
CA LEU A 148 -8.49 -8.94 11.43
C LEU A 148 -7.81 -9.90 12.39
N GLY A 149 -6.92 -10.76 11.91
CA GLY A 149 -6.12 -11.63 12.75
C GLY A 149 -5.41 -10.84 13.86
N LYS A 150 -4.79 -9.70 13.51
CA LYS A 150 -4.16 -8.81 14.50
C LYS A 150 -5.16 -8.18 15.48
N LEU A 151 -6.32 -7.75 15.00
CA LEU A 151 -7.33 -7.13 15.86
C LEU A 151 -7.84 -8.13 16.90
N TYR A 152 -8.17 -9.37 16.50
CA TYR A 152 -8.60 -10.42 17.43
C TYR A 152 -7.48 -10.88 18.36
N LEU A 153 -6.25 -10.99 17.88
CA LEU A 153 -5.10 -11.37 18.73
C LEU A 153 -4.82 -10.36 19.82
N LEU A 154 -4.98 -9.06 19.52
CA LEU A 154 -4.68 -7.97 20.44
C LEU A 154 -5.89 -7.48 21.25
N GLY A 155 -7.11 -7.87 20.89
CA GLY A 155 -8.34 -7.34 21.49
C GLY A 155 -8.56 -5.85 21.18
N LYS A 156 -8.21 -5.40 19.97
CA LYS A 156 -8.35 -4.00 19.57
C LYS A 156 -9.65 -3.78 18.80
N GLY A 157 -10.67 -3.24 19.46
CA GLY A 157 -11.98 -2.98 18.89
C GLY A 157 -12.88 -4.20 18.72
N VAL A 158 -12.37 -5.36 19.08
CA VAL A 158 -13.06 -6.64 19.20
C VAL A 158 -12.61 -7.33 20.46
N GLU A 159 -13.41 -8.26 20.98
CA GLU A 159 -12.97 -9.12 22.07
C GLU A 159 -11.75 -9.95 21.62
N LYS A 160 -10.78 -10.09 22.54
CA LYS A 160 -9.56 -10.85 22.29
C LYS A 160 -9.93 -12.33 22.09
N ASP A 161 -9.62 -12.86 20.91
CA ASP A 161 -9.92 -14.23 20.54
C ASP A 161 -8.80 -14.80 19.69
N LYS A 162 -7.99 -15.67 20.30
CA LYS A 162 -6.83 -16.29 19.69
C LYS A 162 -7.21 -17.27 18.59
N ASP A 163 -8.30 -17.99 18.75
CA ASP A 163 -8.75 -18.99 17.78
C ASP A 163 -9.30 -18.33 16.52
N ARG A 164 -10.06 -17.25 16.68
CA ARG A 164 -10.47 -16.41 15.53
C ARG A 164 -9.29 -15.76 14.86
N ALA A 165 -8.32 -15.25 15.62
CA ALA A 165 -7.10 -14.70 15.07
C ALA A 165 -6.34 -15.71 14.21
N ALA A 166 -6.19 -16.97 14.72
CA ALA A 166 -5.56 -18.06 13.99
C ALA A 166 -6.27 -18.37 12.67
N LYS A 167 -7.61 -18.45 12.68
CA LYS A 167 -8.39 -18.68 11.46
C LYS A 167 -8.15 -17.60 10.41
N TRP A 168 -8.18 -16.34 10.79
CA TRP A 168 -7.93 -15.23 9.86
C TRP A 168 -6.49 -15.22 9.33
N PHE A 169 -5.51 -15.48 10.20
CA PHE A 169 -4.12 -15.63 9.75
C PHE A 169 -3.93 -16.81 8.82
N GLN A 170 -4.60 -17.96 9.08
CA GLN A 170 -4.53 -19.12 8.21
C GLN A 170 -5.06 -18.81 6.80
N MET A 171 -6.20 -18.10 6.71
CA MET A 171 -6.75 -17.69 5.42
C MET A 171 -5.79 -16.78 4.65
N ALA A 172 -5.16 -15.82 5.32
CA ALA A 172 -4.17 -14.95 4.70
C ALA A 172 -2.88 -15.68 4.31
N ALA A 173 -2.40 -16.59 5.17
CA ALA A 173 -1.20 -17.40 4.95
C ALA A 173 -1.35 -18.34 3.75
N ASN A 174 -2.53 -18.92 3.56
CA ASN A 174 -2.85 -19.78 2.41
C ASN A 174 -2.77 -19.01 1.07
N GLN A 175 -2.90 -17.69 1.10
CA GLN A 175 -2.73 -16.80 -0.05
C GLN A 175 -1.30 -16.27 -0.18
N GLY A 176 -0.36 -16.76 0.63
CA GLY A 176 1.05 -16.37 0.57
C GLY A 176 1.39 -15.13 1.42
N ASN A 177 0.54 -14.73 2.35
CA ASN A 177 0.86 -13.61 3.24
C ASN A 177 1.90 -14.04 4.29
N GLU A 178 3.16 -13.63 4.09
CA GLU A 178 4.30 -14.01 4.95
C GLU A 178 4.13 -13.52 6.40
N TYR A 179 3.52 -12.35 6.60
CA TYR A 179 3.26 -11.85 7.96
C TYR A 179 2.26 -12.74 8.70
N ALA A 180 1.23 -13.21 8.01
CA ALA A 180 0.26 -14.11 8.60
C ALA A 180 0.88 -15.47 8.95
N GLN A 181 1.72 -16.03 8.06
CA GLN A 181 2.50 -17.24 8.34
C GLN A 181 3.37 -17.09 9.58
N PHE A 182 4.04 -15.94 9.69
CA PHE A 182 4.84 -15.63 10.85
C PHE A 182 4.03 -15.59 12.14
N TYR A 183 2.87 -14.88 12.14
CA TYR A 183 2.01 -14.82 13.31
C TYR A 183 1.48 -16.18 13.72
N LEU A 184 1.09 -17.04 12.80
CA LEU A 184 0.65 -18.42 13.09
C LEU A 184 1.74 -19.22 13.79
N LYS A 185 2.99 -19.11 13.33
CA LYS A 185 4.12 -19.84 13.91
C LYS A 185 4.46 -19.38 15.33
N HIS A 186 4.19 -18.11 15.64
CA HIS A 186 4.63 -17.48 16.90
C HIS A 186 3.47 -17.02 17.79
N MET A 187 2.24 -17.45 17.52
CA MET A 187 1.07 -17.04 18.32
C MET A 187 1.14 -17.46 19.78
N ASP A 188 1.85 -18.55 20.06
CA ASP A 188 2.01 -19.12 21.40
C ASP A 188 3.21 -18.53 22.16
N ASP A 189 4.08 -17.83 21.45
CA ASP A 189 5.22 -17.20 22.09
C ASP A 189 4.76 -16.02 22.96
N PRO A 190 5.29 -15.88 24.19
CA PRO A 190 4.98 -14.74 25.04
C PRO A 190 5.38 -13.45 24.33
N MET A 191 4.37 -12.64 23.93
CA MET A 191 4.61 -11.37 23.23
C MET A 191 5.46 -10.44 24.10
N GLY A 192 6.71 -10.27 23.72
CA GLY A 192 7.68 -9.39 24.38
C GLY A 192 8.96 -10.07 24.85
N GLN A 193 9.02 -11.38 24.94
CA GLN A 193 10.20 -12.12 25.39
C GLN A 193 10.91 -12.90 24.27
N SER A 194 10.26 -13.12 23.11
CA SER A 194 10.91 -13.83 22.01
C SER A 194 11.69 -12.87 21.11
N PRO A 195 12.84 -13.30 20.56
CA PRO A 195 13.54 -12.57 19.50
C PRO A 195 12.66 -12.27 18.30
N ALA A 196 11.66 -13.10 18.06
CA ALA A 196 10.67 -12.97 17.01
C ALA A 196 9.76 -11.73 17.16
N ALA A 197 9.31 -11.40 18.37
CA ALA A 197 8.54 -10.18 18.61
C ALA A 197 9.38 -8.91 18.34
N ALA A 198 10.67 -8.95 18.66
CA ALA A 198 11.59 -7.86 18.32
C ALA A 198 11.79 -7.73 16.80
N VAL A 199 11.87 -8.85 16.07
CA VAL A 199 11.97 -8.90 14.61
C VAL A 199 10.72 -8.35 13.95
N ILE A 200 9.50 -8.71 14.41
CA ILE A 200 8.24 -8.13 13.90
C ILE A 200 8.20 -6.62 14.09
N THR A 201 8.57 -6.14 15.29
CA THR A 201 8.61 -4.71 15.58
C THR A 201 9.63 -4.02 14.67
N LEU A 202 10.77 -4.67 14.39
CA LEU A 202 11.79 -4.18 13.47
C LEU A 202 11.26 -4.16 12.02
N PHE A 203 10.59 -5.22 11.55
CA PHE A 203 10.00 -5.26 10.20
C PHE A 203 8.88 -4.23 10.03
N HIS A 204 8.04 -4.01 11.04
CA HIS A 204 7.04 -2.93 11.00
C HIS A 204 7.70 -1.54 10.93
N SER A 205 8.77 -1.34 11.68
CA SER A 205 9.53 -0.09 11.62
C SER A 205 10.22 0.09 10.27
N LEU A 206 10.82 -0.96 9.72
CA LEU A 206 11.43 -0.95 8.39
C LEU A 206 10.39 -0.75 7.29
N ALA A 207 9.25 -1.44 7.35
CA ALA A 207 8.16 -1.25 6.39
C ALA A 207 7.58 0.17 6.41
N ASN A 208 7.54 0.80 7.58
CA ASN A 208 7.17 2.21 7.70
C ASN A 208 8.25 3.13 7.12
N ILE A 209 9.53 2.85 7.37
CA ILE A 209 10.66 3.59 6.79
C ILE A 209 10.66 3.47 5.25
N PHE A 210 10.45 2.26 4.70
CA PHE A 210 10.34 2.07 3.25
C PHE A 210 9.09 2.75 2.66
N ARG A 211 8.01 2.85 3.42
CA ARG A 211 6.80 3.57 3.01
C ARG A 211 7.02 5.07 3.01
N GLU A 212 7.74 5.59 3.99
CA GLU A 212 8.14 6.99 4.08
C GLU A 212 9.19 7.36 3.00
N GLN A 213 10.13 6.46 2.69
CA GLN A 213 11.13 6.67 1.62
C GLN A 213 10.51 6.70 0.23
N ASN A 214 9.44 5.94 -0.04
CA ASN A 214 8.68 6.03 -1.29
C ASN A 214 7.83 7.32 -1.40
N GLN A 215 7.78 8.15 -0.36
CA GLN A 215 7.12 9.45 -0.34
C GLN A 215 8.11 10.63 -0.52
N LEU A 216 9.42 10.35 -0.62
CA LEU A 216 10.42 11.40 -0.87
C LEU A 216 10.60 11.62 -2.38
N PRO A 217 10.61 12.89 -2.86
CA PRO A 217 10.87 13.21 -4.26
C PRO A 217 12.27 12.73 -4.64
N SER A 218 12.41 12.25 -5.89
CA SER A 218 13.63 11.72 -6.49
C SER A 218 14.71 12.82 -6.56
N GLY A 219 15.46 12.96 -5.51
CA GLY A 219 16.58 13.90 -5.42
C GLY A 219 17.41 13.61 -4.19
N GLY A 220 18.42 12.74 -4.37
CA GLY A 220 19.51 12.61 -3.41
C GLY A 220 19.18 11.80 -2.16
N ILE A 221 19.18 10.50 -2.27
CA ILE A 221 19.09 9.58 -1.13
C ILE A 221 20.46 9.51 -0.46
N MET A 222 20.68 10.33 0.54
CA MET A 222 21.49 9.91 1.67
C MET A 222 20.54 9.30 2.69
N VAL A 223 20.63 7.99 2.86
CA VAL A 223 19.95 7.25 3.94
C VAL A 223 20.35 7.90 5.27
N ALA A 224 19.52 8.79 5.76
CA ALA A 224 19.56 9.18 7.15
C ALA A 224 19.06 7.98 7.95
N VAL A 225 19.92 6.97 8.08
CA VAL A 225 19.71 5.90 9.06
C VAL A 225 19.51 6.64 10.37
N ASP A 226 18.31 6.50 10.96
CA ASP A 226 17.98 7.18 12.20
C ASP A 226 19.04 6.81 13.25
N ARG A 227 20.02 7.70 13.44
CA ARG A 227 21.13 7.52 14.40
C ARG A 227 20.61 7.26 15.80
N LYS A 228 19.39 7.70 16.09
CA LYS A 228 18.69 7.48 17.35
C LYS A 228 18.22 6.01 17.49
N LEU A 229 17.76 5.41 16.40
CA LEU A 229 17.38 3.99 16.35
C LEU A 229 18.62 3.09 16.45
N LEU A 230 19.68 3.39 15.69
CA LEU A 230 20.95 2.66 15.77
C LEU A 230 21.57 2.75 17.19
N ARG A 231 21.52 3.91 17.85
CA ARG A 231 21.97 4.05 19.23
C ARG A 231 21.13 3.21 20.20
N LYS A 232 19.80 3.15 20.01
CA LYS A 232 18.92 2.30 20.82
C LYS A 232 19.20 0.81 20.60
N ILE A 233 19.42 0.37 19.35
CA ILE A 233 19.78 -1.02 19.03
C ILE A 233 21.14 -1.36 19.63
N LYS A 234 22.16 -0.49 19.48
CA LYS A 234 23.49 -0.67 20.05
C LYS A 234 23.46 -0.73 21.58
N ALA A 235 22.72 0.16 22.24
CA ALA A 235 22.53 0.16 23.68
C ALA A 235 21.85 -1.13 24.19
N LYS A 236 20.86 -1.63 23.45
CA LYS A 236 20.13 -2.86 23.81
C LYS A 236 21.00 -4.12 23.62
N LYS A 237 21.83 -4.17 22.57
CA LYS A 237 22.82 -5.23 22.35
C LYS A 237 23.86 -5.27 23.48
N ILE A 238 24.38 -4.12 23.90
CA ILE A 238 25.34 -4.00 25.01
C ILE A 238 24.70 -4.45 26.33
N ALA A 239 23.43 -4.05 26.58
CA ALA A 239 22.71 -4.48 27.78
C ALA A 239 22.42 -6.00 27.82
N GLN A 240 22.43 -6.68 26.65
CA GLN A 240 22.26 -8.12 26.51
C GLN A 240 23.58 -8.90 26.46
N GLY A 241 24.73 -8.26 26.79
CA GLY A 241 26.04 -8.92 26.91
C GLY A 241 26.76 -9.20 25.60
N HIS A 242 26.30 -8.65 24.47
CA HIS A 242 27.04 -8.73 23.18
C HIS A 242 28.14 -7.67 23.15
N LYS A 243 29.39 -8.08 22.90
CA LYS A 243 30.52 -7.16 22.67
C LYS A 243 30.19 -6.30 21.43
N ALA A 244 30.50 -5.01 21.50
CA ALA A 244 30.36 -4.11 20.36
C ALA A 244 31.36 -4.55 19.25
N ASP A 245 30.85 -4.93 18.10
CA ASP A 245 31.68 -5.14 16.91
C ASP A 245 32.18 -3.78 16.40
N ASP A 246 33.50 -3.56 16.48
CA ASP A 246 34.19 -2.32 16.07
C ASP A 246 34.48 -2.24 14.57
N HIS A 247 33.69 -2.90 13.73
CA HIS A 247 33.79 -2.76 12.27
C HIS A 247 32.82 -1.70 11.74
N GLU A 248 33.22 -0.43 11.84
CA GLU A 248 32.66 0.62 10.99
C GLU A 248 33.22 0.45 9.55
N PRO A 249 32.36 0.34 8.51
CA PRO A 249 32.82 0.49 7.16
C PRO A 249 33.26 1.96 6.95
N LYS A 250 34.57 2.17 6.75
CA LYS A 250 35.11 3.46 6.30
C LYS A 250 34.60 3.69 4.87
N ILE A 251 33.55 4.50 4.74
CA ILE A 251 33.13 5.04 3.45
C ILE A 251 34.09 6.19 3.15
N GLY A 252 35.09 5.89 2.30
CA GLY A 252 35.99 6.91 1.77
C GLY A 252 35.22 7.89 0.88
N LEU A 253 35.31 9.16 1.26
CA LEU A 253 35.02 10.27 0.38
C LEU A 253 36.19 10.41 -0.61
N GLN A 254 35.95 10.21 -1.87
CA GLN A 254 36.64 10.85 -2.99
C GLN A 254 35.58 11.41 -3.93
#